data_73557ec43e9a289e251b18c568eea1be
#
_entry.id   73557ec43e9a289e251b18c568eea1be
#
_cell.length_a   1.000
_cell.length_b   1.000
_cell.length_c   1.000
_cell.angle_alpha   90.00
_cell.angle_beta   90.00
_cell.angle_gamma   90.00
#
_symmetry.space_group_name_H-M   'P 1'
#
loop_
_entity.id
_entity.type
_entity.pdbx_description
1 polymer ?
#
loop_
_entity_poly.entity_id
_entity_poly.type
_entity_poly.pdbx_seq_one_letter_code
_entity_poly.pdbx_strand_id
1 'polypeptide(L)'
;MPRVPVISKDGKPLMPTKPSRARRWIKEGKAIGKFNDLDIFYVQLTTESSDDKTQPISIGIDPGKLFSGIGVQSSLFTLWKAHLELPFKQIRKRMDNRRMMRKLRRGRRINRNIPFNRRAHRQERFSNRRKNKLAPSIRANRQLELRVVSELAKIYPVTDIYFEYVKADIELTSGRKGAKSGKSFSPVMIGQNWAIEQLARIATVHTKFGWQTYNLRKHLGLEKSKNKAEQTPESHANDGITLACFRFLDYLPFHTSNGHGHEWKGSVEVTNSPFAIVKRPPISRRQLHSMVTAKGGKRRKYGGSTTRYKEFRKGDLVFSPKGIGYVGGDTKKLLSINDANWKRLGQIAVSKIQLIRRSNGLTISH
;
A
#
# COMPACT_ATOMS: atom_id res chain seq x y z
N MET A 1 5.17 -19.13 -16.43
CA MET A 1 5.90 -17.96 -17.00
C MET A 1 5.11 -16.69 -16.70
N PRO A 2 5.75 -15.58 -16.30
CA PRO A 2 5.05 -14.34 -16.01
C PRO A 2 4.30 -13.84 -17.25
N ARG A 3 3.20 -13.12 -17.04
CA ARG A 3 2.41 -12.51 -18.12
C ARG A 3 2.67 -11.02 -18.15
N VAL A 4 2.67 -10.44 -19.34
CA VAL A 4 2.85 -8.99 -19.56
C VAL A 4 1.48 -8.34 -19.71
N PRO A 5 1.13 -7.35 -18.86
CA PRO A 5 -0.11 -6.60 -19.02
C PRO A 5 -0.15 -5.87 -20.36
N VAL A 6 -1.34 -5.75 -20.91
CA VAL A 6 -1.59 -5.09 -22.18
C VAL A 6 -2.68 -4.04 -21.99
N ILE A 7 -2.49 -2.86 -22.55
CA ILE A 7 -3.55 -1.86 -22.64
C ILE A 7 -3.79 -1.48 -24.10
N SER A 8 -5.01 -1.13 -24.42
CA SER A 8 -5.38 -0.67 -25.77
C SER A 8 -4.72 0.66 -26.09
N LYS A 9 -4.85 1.10 -27.33
CA LYS A 9 -4.43 2.44 -27.78
C LYS A 9 -5.07 3.54 -26.92
N ASP A 10 -6.32 3.37 -26.53
CA ASP A 10 -7.11 4.31 -25.72
C ASP A 10 -6.87 4.18 -24.21
N GLY A 11 -5.95 3.30 -23.80
CA GLY A 11 -5.59 3.12 -22.37
C GLY A 11 -6.49 2.15 -21.60
N LYS A 12 -7.37 1.38 -22.25
CA LYS A 12 -8.24 0.38 -21.63
C LYS A 12 -7.43 -0.90 -21.36
N PRO A 13 -7.48 -1.48 -20.14
CA PRO A 13 -6.81 -2.74 -19.84
C PRO A 13 -7.36 -3.89 -20.65
N LEU A 14 -6.49 -4.72 -21.20
CA LEU A 14 -6.77 -5.94 -21.95
C LEU A 14 -6.18 -7.16 -21.26
N MET A 15 -6.45 -8.37 -21.81
CA MET A 15 -5.87 -9.59 -21.25
C MET A 15 -4.33 -9.61 -21.36
N PRO A 16 -3.65 -10.00 -20.27
CA PRO A 16 -2.19 -10.13 -20.28
C PRO A 16 -1.71 -11.17 -21.29
N THR A 17 -0.58 -10.87 -21.92
CA THR A 17 0.00 -11.72 -22.98
C THR A 17 1.30 -12.40 -22.58
N LYS A 18 1.76 -13.33 -23.40
CA LYS A 18 3.09 -13.97 -23.23
C LYS A 18 4.21 -12.95 -23.50
N PRO A 19 5.34 -12.99 -22.76
CA PRO A 19 6.47 -12.06 -22.99
C PRO A 19 7.02 -12.09 -24.41
N SER A 20 7.03 -13.26 -25.06
CA SER A 20 7.47 -13.40 -26.45
C SER A 20 6.59 -12.61 -27.41
N ARG A 21 5.25 -12.66 -27.21
CA ARG A 21 4.30 -11.90 -28.03
C ARG A 21 4.47 -10.38 -27.79
N ALA A 22 4.62 -9.96 -26.55
CA ALA A 22 4.85 -8.54 -26.22
C ALA A 22 6.12 -8.01 -26.91
N ARG A 23 7.23 -8.77 -26.86
CA ARG A 23 8.49 -8.41 -27.55
C ARG A 23 8.32 -8.32 -29.06
N ARG A 24 7.61 -9.27 -29.66
CA ARG A 24 7.29 -9.26 -31.09
C ARG A 24 6.51 -7.99 -31.48
N TRP A 25 5.45 -7.66 -30.73
CA TRP A 25 4.65 -6.47 -30.99
C TRP A 25 5.46 -5.17 -30.91
N ILE A 26 6.39 -5.08 -29.94
CA ILE A 26 7.29 -3.93 -29.82
C ILE A 26 8.21 -3.86 -31.05
N LYS A 27 8.80 -4.99 -31.49
CA LYS A 27 9.68 -5.05 -32.66
C LYS A 27 8.93 -4.68 -33.95
N GLU A 28 7.66 -5.07 -34.07
CA GLU A 28 6.79 -4.76 -35.21
C GLU A 28 6.19 -3.34 -35.15
N GLY A 29 6.48 -2.53 -34.12
CA GLY A 29 5.88 -1.21 -33.93
C GLY A 29 4.41 -1.20 -33.53
N LYS A 30 3.81 -2.38 -33.28
CA LYS A 30 2.39 -2.55 -32.88
C LYS A 30 2.13 -2.24 -31.41
N ALA A 31 3.17 -2.11 -30.58
CA ALA A 31 3.05 -1.74 -29.19
C ALA A 31 4.28 -0.98 -28.69
N ILE A 32 4.07 -0.18 -27.65
CA ILE A 32 5.11 0.56 -26.92
C ILE A 32 5.23 -0.01 -25.52
N GLY A 33 6.46 -0.37 -25.12
CA GLY A 33 6.75 -0.81 -23.74
C GLY A 33 6.79 0.37 -22.78
N LYS A 34 6.15 0.23 -21.63
CA LYS A 34 6.06 1.24 -20.56
C LYS A 34 6.19 0.61 -19.20
N PHE A 35 6.46 1.43 -18.18
CA PHE A 35 6.40 1.04 -16.77
C PHE A 35 5.36 1.89 -16.05
N ASN A 36 4.57 1.26 -15.19
CA ASN A 36 3.65 1.99 -14.32
C ASN A 36 4.32 2.48 -13.03
N ASP A 37 3.57 3.10 -12.13
CA ASP A 37 4.07 3.60 -10.85
C ASP A 37 4.52 2.49 -9.86
N LEU A 38 4.19 1.24 -10.14
CA LEU A 38 4.61 0.05 -9.38
C LEU A 38 5.82 -0.68 -10.01
N ASP A 39 6.51 -0.07 -10.97
CA ASP A 39 7.60 -0.67 -11.74
C ASP A 39 7.20 -1.96 -12.49
N ILE A 40 5.90 -2.12 -12.78
CA ILE A 40 5.41 -3.22 -13.60
C ILE A 40 5.54 -2.82 -15.06
N PHE A 41 6.29 -3.63 -15.82
CA PHE A 41 6.37 -3.48 -17.26
C PHE A 41 5.05 -3.89 -17.92
N TYR A 42 4.54 -3.08 -18.81
CA TYR A 42 3.35 -3.36 -19.63
C TYR A 42 3.53 -2.84 -21.05
N VAL A 43 2.70 -3.29 -21.97
CA VAL A 43 2.68 -2.80 -23.34
C VAL A 43 1.39 -2.09 -23.66
N GLN A 44 1.49 -0.95 -24.33
CA GLN A 44 0.36 -0.23 -24.89
C GLN A 44 0.33 -0.44 -26.41
N LEU A 45 -0.81 -0.89 -26.92
CA LEU A 45 -1.00 -1.06 -28.36
C LEU A 45 -1.02 0.29 -29.07
N THR A 46 -0.44 0.34 -30.27
CA THR A 46 -0.48 1.50 -31.16
C THR A 46 -1.62 1.39 -32.18
N THR A 47 -2.10 0.17 -32.40
CA THR A 47 -3.23 -0.18 -33.27
C THR A 47 -4.44 -0.53 -32.44
N GLU A 48 -5.61 -0.57 -33.07
CA GLU A 48 -6.83 -1.04 -32.43
C GLU A 48 -6.73 -2.52 -32.05
N SER A 49 -7.37 -2.90 -30.94
CA SER A 49 -7.46 -4.29 -30.50
C SER A 49 -8.48 -5.04 -31.36
N SER A 50 -8.16 -6.28 -31.71
CA SER A 50 -9.09 -7.14 -32.46
C SER A 50 -10.29 -7.61 -31.63
N ASP A 51 -10.17 -7.64 -30.29
CA ASP A 51 -11.23 -8.06 -29.35
C ASP A 51 -11.00 -7.38 -27.99
N ASP A 52 -12.08 -6.94 -27.38
CA ASP A 52 -12.11 -6.31 -26.05
C ASP A 52 -12.61 -7.27 -24.95
N LYS A 53 -12.93 -8.50 -25.30
CA LYS A 53 -13.40 -9.50 -24.33
C LYS A 53 -12.29 -9.89 -23.38
N THR A 54 -12.57 -9.82 -22.09
CA THR A 54 -11.63 -10.17 -21.03
C THR A 54 -12.17 -11.26 -20.14
N GLN A 55 -11.29 -12.14 -19.69
CA GLN A 55 -11.59 -13.10 -18.63
C GLN A 55 -11.50 -12.40 -17.27
N PRO A 56 -12.21 -12.87 -16.25
CA PRO A 56 -12.11 -12.31 -14.90
C PRO A 56 -10.68 -12.28 -14.38
N ILE A 57 -10.29 -11.13 -13.86
CA ILE A 57 -9.08 -10.95 -13.06
C ILE A 57 -9.47 -10.37 -11.72
N SER A 58 -8.99 -10.97 -10.65
CA SER A 58 -9.30 -10.57 -9.29
C SER A 58 -8.09 -10.04 -8.56
N ILE A 59 -8.32 -9.11 -7.62
CA ILE A 59 -7.33 -8.64 -6.67
C ILE A 59 -7.73 -9.07 -5.27
N GLY A 60 -6.80 -9.68 -4.53
CA GLY A 60 -6.96 -9.97 -3.12
C GLY A 60 -6.16 -9.00 -2.27
N ILE A 61 -6.73 -8.57 -1.15
CA ILE A 61 -6.13 -7.62 -0.21
C ILE A 61 -6.26 -8.17 1.21
N ASP A 62 -5.12 -8.49 1.84
CA ASP A 62 -5.01 -8.75 3.28
C ASP A 62 -4.59 -7.47 4.00
N PRO A 63 -5.53 -6.73 4.62
CA PRO A 63 -5.26 -5.41 5.17
C PRO A 63 -4.74 -5.47 6.60
N GLY A 64 -3.45 -5.42 6.79
CA GLY A 64 -2.84 -5.38 8.11
C GLY A 64 -2.71 -3.98 8.74
N LYS A 65 -2.05 -3.92 9.89
CA LYS A 65 -1.71 -2.68 10.59
C LYS A 65 -0.33 -2.16 10.22
N LEU A 66 0.64 -3.04 10.08
CA LEU A 66 2.03 -2.73 9.73
C LEU A 66 2.37 -3.15 8.32
N PHE A 67 1.77 -4.21 7.87
CA PHE A 67 1.98 -4.84 6.58
C PHE A 67 0.63 -5.16 5.95
N SER A 68 0.61 -5.30 4.64
CA SER A 68 -0.55 -5.73 3.89
C SER A 68 -0.08 -6.58 2.71
N GLY A 69 -0.80 -7.64 2.40
CA GLY A 69 -0.56 -8.48 1.23
C GLY A 69 -1.51 -8.11 0.09
N ILE A 70 -1.00 -8.04 -1.13
CA ILE A 70 -1.83 -7.87 -2.34
C ILE A 70 -1.42 -8.91 -3.36
N GLY A 71 -2.41 -9.57 -3.96
CA GLY A 71 -2.25 -10.51 -5.06
C GLY A 71 -3.17 -10.21 -6.22
N VAL A 72 -2.72 -10.48 -7.44
CA VAL A 72 -3.51 -10.37 -8.67
C VAL A 72 -3.55 -11.74 -9.33
N GLN A 73 -4.75 -12.27 -9.55
CA GLN A 73 -4.97 -13.64 -9.99
C GLN A 73 -5.96 -13.69 -11.16
N SER A 74 -5.66 -14.52 -12.15
CA SER A 74 -6.60 -15.05 -13.15
C SER A 74 -6.86 -16.52 -12.87
N SER A 75 -7.76 -17.18 -13.59
CA SER A 75 -8.00 -18.62 -13.39
C SER A 75 -6.74 -19.48 -13.57
N LEU A 76 -5.84 -19.13 -14.49
CA LEU A 76 -4.68 -19.93 -14.87
C LEU A 76 -3.33 -19.35 -14.42
N PHE A 77 -3.28 -18.13 -13.92
CA PHE A 77 -2.00 -17.45 -13.61
C PHE A 77 -2.11 -16.51 -12.45
N THR A 78 -1.13 -16.58 -11.55
CA THR A 78 -0.81 -15.48 -10.67
C THR A 78 -0.06 -14.43 -11.50
N LEU A 79 -0.62 -13.22 -11.57
CA LEU A 79 -0.10 -12.17 -12.43
C LEU A 79 0.92 -11.27 -11.72
N TRP A 80 0.67 -10.99 -10.44
CA TRP A 80 1.54 -10.17 -9.60
C TRP A 80 1.22 -10.35 -8.13
N LYS A 81 2.23 -10.16 -7.27
CA LYS A 81 2.07 -10.21 -5.82
C LYS A 81 2.95 -9.18 -5.13
N ALA A 82 2.50 -8.67 -3.99
CA ALA A 82 3.28 -7.72 -3.23
C ALA A 82 3.06 -7.80 -1.73
N HIS A 83 4.12 -7.41 -1.03
CA HIS A 83 4.11 -7.04 0.38
C HIS A 83 4.18 -5.52 0.51
N LEU A 84 3.22 -4.92 1.21
CA LEU A 84 3.19 -3.50 1.48
C LEU A 84 3.68 -3.22 2.90
N GLU A 85 4.74 -2.44 3.03
CA GLU A 85 5.14 -1.85 4.31
C GLU A 85 4.33 -0.58 4.57
N LEU A 86 3.41 -0.67 5.51
CA LEU A 86 2.44 0.40 5.77
C LEU A 86 3.02 1.54 6.61
N PRO A 87 2.67 2.79 6.32
CA PRO A 87 3.26 3.97 6.97
C PRO A 87 2.75 4.22 8.41
N PHE A 88 2.06 3.28 9.03
CA PHE A 88 1.41 3.42 10.35
C PHE A 88 2.33 3.98 11.43
N LYS A 89 3.49 3.32 11.66
CA LYS A 89 4.45 3.73 12.70
C LYS A 89 4.94 5.15 12.45
N GLN A 90 5.28 5.48 11.20
CA GLN A 90 5.80 6.79 10.82
C GLN A 90 4.75 7.89 11.01
N ILE A 91 3.52 7.64 10.60
CA ILE A 91 2.42 8.61 10.75
C ILE A 91 2.07 8.79 12.23
N ARG A 92 2.03 7.72 13.02
CA ARG A 92 1.81 7.80 14.47
C ARG A 92 2.87 8.68 15.14
N LYS A 93 4.16 8.43 14.88
CA LYS A 93 5.26 9.26 15.40
C LYS A 93 5.09 10.74 15.03
N ARG A 94 4.70 11.02 13.77
CA ARG A 94 4.42 12.41 13.34
C ARG A 94 3.24 13.03 14.10
N MET A 95 2.20 12.26 14.38
CA MET A 95 1.03 12.75 15.14
C MET A 95 1.38 13.01 16.61
N ASP A 96 2.19 12.17 17.23
CA ASP A 96 2.67 12.36 18.60
C ASP A 96 3.56 13.60 18.70
N ASN A 97 4.48 13.79 17.76
CA ASN A 97 5.27 15.03 17.67
C ASN A 97 4.38 16.29 17.54
N ARG A 98 3.35 16.23 16.70
CA ARG A 98 2.37 17.33 16.57
C ARG A 98 1.62 17.59 17.88
N ARG A 99 1.25 16.53 18.60
CA ARG A 99 0.58 16.63 19.91
C ARG A 99 1.49 17.31 20.92
N MET A 100 2.75 16.89 21.01
CA MET A 100 3.76 17.46 21.90
C MET A 100 3.99 18.94 21.58
N MET A 101 4.20 19.32 20.32
CA MET A 101 4.40 20.68 19.89
C MET A 101 3.20 21.59 20.19
N ARG A 102 1.97 21.07 20.07
CA ARG A 102 0.76 21.81 20.46
C ARG A 102 0.70 22.01 21.98
N LYS A 103 1.04 20.98 22.77
CA LYS A 103 1.11 21.09 24.23
C LYS A 103 2.12 22.15 24.67
N LEU A 104 3.32 22.15 24.09
CA LEU A 104 4.36 23.14 24.35
C LEU A 104 3.90 24.58 24.01
N ARG A 105 3.26 24.77 22.83
CA ARG A 105 2.74 26.12 22.46
C ARG A 105 1.63 26.59 23.40
N ARG A 106 0.77 25.72 23.86
CA ARG A 106 -0.28 26.05 24.83
C ARG A 106 0.36 26.42 26.18
N GLY A 107 1.32 25.64 26.66
CA GLY A 107 2.03 25.89 27.90
C GLY A 107 2.75 27.24 27.95
N ARG A 108 3.31 27.71 26.83
CA ARG A 108 3.97 29.04 26.76
C ARG A 108 3.00 30.24 26.83
N ARG A 109 1.72 30.02 26.55
CA ARG A 109 0.69 31.06 26.55
C ARG A 109 -0.05 31.19 27.89
N ILE A 110 0.26 30.28 28.83
CA ILE A 110 -0.32 30.34 30.17
C ILE A 110 0.57 31.23 31.02
N ASN A 111 -0.02 32.29 31.54
CA ASN A 111 0.67 33.13 32.55
C ASN A 111 0.75 32.34 33.84
N ARG A 112 1.95 31.93 34.23
CA ARG A 112 2.22 31.14 35.43
C ARG A 112 2.28 31.97 36.71
N ASN A 113 2.37 33.29 36.59
CA ASN A 113 2.34 34.20 37.74
C ASN A 113 0.94 34.38 38.33
N ILE A 114 -0.10 33.95 37.59
CA ILE A 114 -1.46 33.93 38.09
C ILE A 114 -1.72 32.58 38.81
N PRO A 115 -2.38 32.56 39.98
CA PRO A 115 -2.80 31.35 40.69
C PRO A 115 -3.51 30.38 39.77
N PHE A 116 -3.29 29.06 39.97
CA PHE A 116 -3.77 27.99 39.06
C PHE A 116 -5.28 28.05 38.79
N ASN A 117 -6.08 28.32 39.81
CA ASN A 117 -7.54 28.46 39.75
C ASN A 117 -8.02 29.63 38.89
N ARG A 118 -7.20 30.69 38.75
CA ARG A 118 -7.51 31.88 37.95
C ARG A 118 -6.87 31.87 36.55
N ARG A 119 -6.09 30.82 36.23
CA ARG A 119 -5.48 30.73 34.90
C ARG A 119 -6.54 30.39 33.85
N ALA A 120 -6.53 31.15 32.75
CA ALA A 120 -7.33 30.82 31.58
C ALA A 120 -6.83 29.47 30.95
N HIS A 121 -7.37 28.37 31.42
CA HIS A 121 -7.14 27.06 30.81
C HIS A 121 -7.82 27.08 29.46
N ARG A 122 -7.05 27.13 28.38
CA ARG A 122 -7.61 26.99 27.04
C ARG A 122 -8.13 25.56 26.90
N GLN A 123 -9.41 25.40 27.04
CA GLN A 123 -10.12 24.16 26.71
C GLN A 123 -9.88 23.79 25.26
N GLU A 124 -9.99 22.52 24.95
CA GLU A 124 -9.96 22.05 23.58
C GLU A 124 -11.09 22.71 22.79
N ARG A 125 -10.77 23.71 21.95
CA ARG A 125 -11.76 24.46 21.15
C ARG A 125 -12.61 23.58 20.24
N PHE A 126 -12.09 22.41 19.84
CA PHE A 126 -12.77 21.54 18.90
C PHE A 126 -12.59 20.08 19.30
N SER A 127 -13.66 19.45 19.74
CA SER A 127 -13.73 18.01 19.95
C SER A 127 -13.88 17.25 18.60
N ASN A 128 -13.12 17.67 17.58
CA ASN A 128 -13.18 17.09 16.23
C ASN A 128 -12.82 15.61 16.17
N ARG A 129 -12.32 15.02 17.25
CA ARG A 129 -11.94 13.61 17.34
C ARG A 129 -13.11 12.69 17.68
N ARG A 130 -14.21 13.21 18.21
CA ARG A 130 -15.37 12.44 18.62
C ARG A 130 -16.36 12.13 17.49
N LYS A 131 -16.18 12.74 16.33
CA LYS A 131 -17.08 12.52 15.18
C LYS A 131 -16.41 11.54 14.21
N ASN A 132 -16.65 10.26 14.30
CA ASN A 132 -16.32 9.16 13.35
C ASN A 132 -15.22 9.40 12.30
N LYS A 133 -14.21 10.22 12.64
CA LYS A 133 -13.14 10.59 11.72
C LYS A 133 -12.10 9.48 11.67
N LEU A 134 -11.79 9.08 10.47
CA LEU A 134 -10.72 8.14 10.21
C LEU A 134 -9.38 8.65 10.76
N ALA A 135 -8.74 7.87 11.63
CA ALA A 135 -7.46 8.19 12.21
C ALA A 135 -6.38 8.36 11.10
N PRO A 136 -5.54 9.42 11.17
CA PRO A 136 -4.57 9.70 10.08
C PRO A 136 -3.63 8.54 9.75
N SER A 137 -3.24 7.73 10.74
CA SER A 137 -2.39 6.55 10.52
C SER A 137 -3.13 5.44 9.75
N ILE A 138 -4.38 5.17 10.12
CA ILE A 138 -5.23 4.20 9.42
C ILE A 138 -5.54 4.69 8.00
N ARG A 139 -5.92 5.96 7.86
CA ARG A 139 -6.15 6.57 6.55
C ARG A 139 -4.94 6.44 5.64
N ALA A 140 -3.75 6.69 6.15
CA ALA A 140 -2.51 6.58 5.36
C ALA A 140 -2.24 5.15 4.88
N ASN A 141 -2.55 4.14 5.70
CA ASN A 141 -2.46 2.73 5.33
C ASN A 141 -3.43 2.42 4.18
N ARG A 142 -4.72 2.67 4.41
CA ARG A 142 -5.78 2.39 3.41
C ARG A 142 -5.56 3.16 2.10
N GLN A 143 -5.02 4.38 2.17
CA GLN A 143 -4.64 5.14 0.97
C GLN A 143 -3.45 4.55 0.22
N LEU A 144 -2.52 3.86 0.88
CA LEU A 144 -1.43 3.17 0.18
C LEU A 144 -1.96 1.93 -0.54
N GLU A 145 -2.78 1.12 0.12
CA GLU A 145 -3.45 -0.04 -0.48
C GLU A 145 -4.31 0.37 -1.67
N LEU A 146 -5.19 1.35 -1.49
CA LEU A 146 -6.03 1.87 -2.57
C LEU A 146 -5.21 2.34 -3.78
N ARG A 147 -4.07 3.03 -3.53
CA ARG A 147 -3.21 3.48 -4.61
C ARG A 147 -2.61 2.31 -5.37
N VAL A 148 -2.11 1.28 -4.69
CA VAL A 148 -1.56 0.09 -5.35
C VAL A 148 -2.63 -0.60 -6.20
N VAL A 149 -3.82 -0.81 -5.65
CA VAL A 149 -4.95 -1.38 -6.40
C VAL A 149 -5.33 -0.52 -7.61
N SER A 150 -5.37 0.80 -7.45
CA SER A 150 -5.67 1.71 -8.56
C SER A 150 -4.62 1.64 -9.68
N GLU A 151 -3.33 1.47 -9.35
CA GLU A 151 -2.27 1.30 -10.34
C GLU A 151 -2.35 -0.07 -11.05
N LEU A 152 -2.78 -1.11 -10.34
CA LEU A 152 -3.02 -2.43 -10.93
C LEU A 152 -4.24 -2.41 -11.87
N ALA A 153 -5.32 -1.76 -11.48
CA ALA A 153 -6.52 -1.63 -12.30
C ALA A 153 -6.34 -0.82 -13.59
N LYS A 154 -5.27 -0.01 -13.69
CA LYS A 154 -4.90 0.67 -14.94
C LYS A 154 -4.32 -0.25 -16.00
N ILE A 155 -3.77 -1.39 -15.60
CA ILE A 155 -3.04 -2.31 -16.49
C ILE A 155 -3.64 -3.72 -16.55
N TYR A 156 -4.54 -4.06 -15.63
CA TYR A 156 -5.28 -5.32 -15.61
C TYR A 156 -6.78 -5.05 -15.67
N PRO A 157 -7.57 -5.80 -16.45
CA PRO A 157 -9.03 -5.69 -16.50
C PRO A 157 -9.65 -6.35 -15.24
N VAL A 158 -9.55 -5.64 -14.10
CA VAL A 158 -9.98 -6.12 -12.80
C VAL A 158 -11.50 -6.14 -12.72
N THR A 159 -12.08 -7.29 -12.44
CA THR A 159 -13.54 -7.47 -12.27
C THR A 159 -13.97 -7.50 -10.82
N ASP A 160 -13.13 -8.09 -9.95
CA ASP A 160 -13.47 -8.38 -8.56
C ASP A 160 -12.31 -8.05 -7.63
N ILE A 161 -12.63 -7.55 -6.43
CA ILE A 161 -11.68 -7.30 -5.35
C ILE A 161 -12.14 -8.06 -4.11
N TYR A 162 -11.28 -8.93 -3.59
CA TYR A 162 -11.52 -9.67 -2.36
C TYR A 162 -10.73 -9.05 -1.21
N PHE A 163 -11.46 -8.60 -0.19
CA PHE A 163 -10.90 -7.88 0.95
C PHE A 163 -11.09 -8.68 2.24
N GLU A 164 -10.01 -8.96 2.98
CA GLU A 164 -10.14 -9.61 4.28
C GLU A 164 -10.73 -8.64 5.31
N TYR A 165 -11.87 -9.03 5.86
CA TYR A 165 -12.60 -8.23 6.84
C TYR A 165 -12.36 -8.75 8.25
N VAL A 166 -11.75 -7.92 9.08
CA VAL A 166 -11.51 -8.24 10.49
C VAL A 166 -12.70 -7.74 11.33
N LYS A 167 -13.42 -8.65 11.96
CA LYS A 167 -14.46 -8.31 12.92
C LYS A 167 -13.82 -8.15 14.29
N ALA A 168 -13.95 -6.96 14.90
CA ALA A 168 -13.41 -6.72 16.23
C ALA A 168 -14.25 -7.47 17.28
N ASP A 169 -13.58 -8.20 18.15
CA ASP A 169 -14.20 -8.72 19.35
C ASP A 169 -14.32 -7.58 20.37
N ILE A 170 -15.58 -7.24 20.70
CA ILE A 170 -15.89 -6.08 21.54
C ILE A 170 -15.75 -6.42 23.01
N GLU A 171 -16.09 -7.62 23.40
CA GLU A 171 -16.00 -8.05 24.78
C GLU A 171 -14.56 -8.06 25.26
N LEU A 172 -13.66 -8.63 24.46
CA LEU A 172 -12.21 -8.60 24.73
C LEU A 172 -11.61 -7.18 24.70
N THR A 173 -12.16 -6.29 23.85
CA THR A 173 -11.55 -4.97 23.66
C THR A 173 -12.08 -3.90 24.59
N SER A 174 -13.34 -3.98 25.02
CA SER A 174 -14.00 -2.97 25.85
C SER A 174 -14.37 -3.44 27.26
N GLY A 175 -14.29 -4.73 27.55
CA GLY A 175 -14.74 -5.33 28.81
C GLY A 175 -16.25 -5.24 29.02
N ARG A 176 -17.03 -4.83 28.05
CA ARG A 176 -18.48 -4.65 28.14
C ARG A 176 -19.18 -5.86 27.56
N LYS A 177 -19.82 -6.68 28.44
CA LYS A 177 -20.66 -7.80 28.02
C LYS A 177 -21.83 -7.32 27.15
N GLY A 178 -22.12 -8.05 26.07
CA GLY A 178 -23.25 -7.76 25.18
C GLY A 178 -23.10 -6.54 24.27
N ALA A 179 -21.93 -5.88 24.23
CA ALA A 179 -21.71 -4.76 23.33
C ALA A 179 -21.66 -5.24 21.88
N LYS A 180 -22.50 -4.65 21.01
CA LYS A 180 -22.55 -5.02 19.58
C LYS A 180 -21.49 -4.30 18.76
N SER A 181 -20.80 -5.04 17.87
CA SER A 181 -19.86 -4.49 16.90
C SER A 181 -20.59 -3.62 15.88
N GLY A 182 -20.40 -2.30 15.98
CA GLY A 182 -20.95 -1.35 15.01
C GLY A 182 -19.88 -0.79 14.06
N LYS A 183 -20.31 -0.22 12.93
CA LYS A 183 -19.46 0.39 11.89
C LYS A 183 -18.47 1.46 12.42
N SER A 184 -18.73 2.02 13.59
CA SER A 184 -17.94 3.09 14.23
C SER A 184 -17.20 2.67 15.50
N PHE A 185 -17.23 1.40 15.87
CA PHE A 185 -16.69 0.89 17.12
C PHE A 185 -15.19 1.16 17.29
N SER A 186 -14.41 0.91 16.26
CA SER A 186 -12.97 1.12 16.31
C SER A 186 -12.43 1.87 15.07
N PRO A 187 -11.29 2.59 15.17
CA PRO A 187 -10.65 3.21 14.01
C PRO A 187 -10.31 2.21 12.90
N VAL A 188 -10.06 0.94 13.24
CA VAL A 188 -9.79 -0.13 12.28
C VAL A 188 -11.05 -0.43 11.48
N MET A 189 -12.19 -0.61 12.15
CA MET A 189 -13.49 -0.86 11.49
C MET A 189 -13.89 0.30 10.57
N ILE A 190 -13.78 1.54 11.06
CA ILE A 190 -14.01 2.74 10.25
C ILE A 190 -13.09 2.75 9.02
N GLY A 191 -11.83 2.34 9.21
CA GLY A 191 -10.85 2.28 8.12
C GLY A 191 -11.16 1.23 7.07
N GLN A 192 -11.64 0.06 7.48
CA GLN A 192 -12.05 -1.01 6.55
C GLN A 192 -13.26 -0.59 5.73
N ASN A 193 -14.32 -0.08 6.38
CA ASN A 193 -15.50 0.39 5.67
C ASN A 193 -15.16 1.49 4.67
N TRP A 194 -14.33 2.46 5.07
CA TRP A 194 -13.87 3.50 4.15
C TRP A 194 -13.09 2.92 2.97
N ALA A 195 -12.21 1.93 3.20
CA ALA A 195 -11.44 1.29 2.13
C ALA A 195 -12.37 0.56 1.15
N ILE A 196 -13.33 -0.22 1.64
CA ILE A 196 -14.32 -0.94 0.84
C ILE A 196 -15.12 0.04 -0.04
N GLU A 197 -15.61 1.14 0.54
CA GLU A 197 -16.32 2.19 -0.21
C GLU A 197 -15.48 2.81 -1.34
N GLN A 198 -14.16 2.99 -1.13
CA GLN A 198 -13.27 3.52 -2.16
C GLN A 198 -12.94 2.46 -3.23
N LEU A 199 -12.71 1.21 -2.82
CA LEU A 199 -12.41 0.10 -3.72
C LEU A 199 -13.61 -0.25 -4.62
N ALA A 200 -14.83 -0.14 -4.10
CA ALA A 200 -16.06 -0.35 -4.86
C ALA A 200 -16.25 0.59 -6.06
N ARG A 201 -15.46 1.67 -6.12
CA ARG A 201 -15.41 2.56 -7.30
C ARG A 201 -14.53 2.02 -8.43
N ILE A 202 -13.74 0.99 -8.14
CA ILE A 202 -12.80 0.37 -9.10
C ILE A 202 -13.41 -0.91 -9.67
N ALA A 203 -13.88 -1.81 -8.80
CA ALA A 203 -14.47 -3.09 -9.17
C ALA A 203 -15.42 -3.59 -8.07
N THR A 204 -16.12 -4.69 -8.31
CA THR A 204 -16.99 -5.32 -7.31
C THR A 204 -16.17 -5.80 -6.11
N VAL A 205 -16.57 -5.41 -4.89
CA VAL A 205 -15.84 -5.76 -3.67
C VAL A 205 -16.56 -6.85 -2.89
N HIS A 206 -15.84 -7.93 -2.65
CA HIS A 206 -16.27 -9.05 -1.81
C HIS A 206 -15.47 -9.06 -0.52
N THR A 207 -16.13 -9.31 0.61
CA THR A 207 -15.45 -9.43 1.91
C THR A 207 -15.35 -10.89 2.33
N LYS A 208 -14.19 -11.30 2.84
CA LYS A 208 -13.95 -12.64 3.40
C LYS A 208 -13.38 -12.50 4.81
N PHE A 209 -13.68 -13.45 5.69
CA PHE A 209 -13.13 -13.49 7.04
C PHE A 209 -11.80 -14.25 7.06
N GLY A 210 -10.96 -13.98 8.05
CA GLY A 210 -9.64 -14.62 8.16
C GLY A 210 -9.66 -16.15 8.24
N TRP A 211 -10.71 -16.77 8.81
CA TRP A 211 -10.85 -18.21 8.80
C TRP A 211 -11.11 -18.78 7.41
N GLN A 212 -11.85 -18.06 6.55
CA GLN A 212 -12.06 -18.44 5.15
C GLN A 212 -10.74 -18.37 4.38
N THR A 213 -9.99 -17.29 4.55
CA THR A 213 -8.64 -17.15 3.97
C THR A 213 -7.72 -18.28 4.41
N TYR A 214 -7.75 -18.65 5.69
CA TYR A 214 -6.96 -19.76 6.22
C TYR A 214 -7.32 -21.09 5.54
N ASN A 215 -8.61 -21.42 5.43
CA ASN A 215 -9.08 -22.67 4.82
C ASN A 215 -8.70 -22.76 3.34
N LEU A 216 -8.92 -21.70 2.58
CA LEU A 216 -8.54 -21.67 1.17
C LEU A 216 -7.03 -21.75 0.99
N ARG A 217 -6.24 -21.03 1.80
CA ARG A 217 -4.78 -21.10 1.75
C ARG A 217 -4.27 -22.52 1.99
N LYS A 218 -4.86 -23.25 2.97
CA LYS A 218 -4.52 -24.63 3.23
C LYS A 218 -4.86 -25.54 2.03
N HIS A 219 -6.02 -25.33 1.41
CA HIS A 219 -6.43 -26.07 0.21
C HIS A 219 -5.47 -25.84 -0.96
N LEU A 220 -4.99 -24.61 -1.14
CA LEU A 220 -4.03 -24.23 -2.18
C LEU A 220 -2.58 -24.64 -1.88
N GLY A 221 -2.29 -25.20 -0.70
CA GLY A 221 -0.93 -25.56 -0.29
C GLY A 221 0.01 -24.35 -0.09
N LEU A 222 -0.54 -23.15 0.11
CA LEU A 222 0.27 -21.93 0.29
C LEU A 222 0.73 -21.81 1.74
N GLU A 223 2.03 -21.71 1.93
CA GLU A 223 2.62 -21.60 3.27
C GLU A 223 2.49 -20.19 3.87
N LYS A 224 2.24 -20.18 5.17
CA LYS A 224 2.35 -18.98 6.01
C LYS A 224 3.06 -19.35 7.30
N SER A 225 4.11 -18.62 7.66
CA SER A 225 4.77 -18.81 8.94
C SER A 225 3.78 -18.63 10.10
N LYS A 226 3.75 -19.59 11.01
CA LYS A 226 2.97 -19.52 12.26
C LYS A 226 3.57 -18.52 13.24
N ASN A 227 4.86 -18.27 13.14
CA ASN A 227 5.57 -17.31 13.99
C ASN A 227 5.38 -15.88 13.47
N LYS A 228 4.61 -15.08 14.20
CA LYS A 228 4.37 -13.67 13.84
C LYS A 228 5.64 -12.81 13.80
N ALA A 229 6.70 -13.22 14.47
CA ALA A 229 8.00 -12.54 14.46
C ALA A 229 8.82 -12.84 13.20
N GLU A 230 8.56 -14.00 12.56
CA GLU A 230 9.27 -14.50 11.38
C GLU A 230 8.40 -14.42 10.11
N GLN A 231 7.35 -13.61 10.11
CA GLN A 231 6.53 -13.42 8.93
C GLN A 231 7.36 -12.79 7.82
N THR A 232 7.67 -13.60 6.81
CA THR A 232 8.35 -13.11 5.61
C THR A 232 7.42 -12.24 4.76
N PRO A 233 7.98 -11.33 3.95
CA PRO A 233 7.18 -10.56 2.98
C PRO A 233 6.33 -11.44 2.07
N GLU A 234 6.83 -12.59 1.65
CA GLU A 234 6.13 -13.57 0.81
C GLU A 234 4.88 -14.12 1.48
N SER A 235 4.92 -14.36 2.78
CA SER A 235 3.81 -14.86 3.59
C SER A 235 2.57 -13.94 3.51
N HIS A 236 2.76 -12.61 3.59
CA HIS A 236 1.66 -11.66 3.40
C HIS A 236 1.17 -11.61 1.95
N ALA A 237 2.08 -11.71 0.99
CA ALA A 237 1.70 -11.77 -0.43
C ALA A 237 0.89 -13.02 -0.76
N ASN A 238 1.17 -14.16 -0.13
CA ASN A 238 0.41 -15.39 -0.27
C ASN A 238 -1.03 -15.24 0.22
N ASP A 239 -1.28 -14.52 1.32
CA ASP A 239 -2.64 -14.21 1.76
C ASP A 239 -3.39 -13.34 0.74
N GLY A 240 -2.70 -12.37 0.12
CA GLY A 240 -3.27 -11.58 -0.97
C GLY A 240 -3.67 -12.43 -2.17
N ILE A 241 -2.82 -13.39 -2.59
CA ILE A 241 -3.15 -14.32 -3.67
C ILE A 241 -4.32 -15.23 -3.27
N THR A 242 -4.29 -15.79 -2.07
CA THR A 242 -5.37 -16.64 -1.56
C THR A 242 -6.72 -15.92 -1.65
N LEU A 243 -6.78 -14.66 -1.23
CA LEU A 243 -7.99 -13.86 -1.34
C LEU A 243 -8.43 -13.67 -2.80
N ALA A 244 -7.51 -13.41 -3.71
CA ALA A 244 -7.85 -13.29 -5.12
C ALA A 244 -8.39 -14.60 -5.72
N CYS A 245 -7.94 -15.76 -5.25
CA CYS A 245 -8.41 -17.07 -5.70
C CYS A 245 -9.90 -17.35 -5.39
N PHE A 246 -10.52 -16.64 -4.43
CA PHE A 246 -11.96 -16.77 -4.17
C PHE A 246 -12.85 -16.40 -5.35
N ARG A 247 -12.35 -15.77 -6.39
CA ARG A 247 -13.11 -15.55 -7.64
C ARG A 247 -13.36 -16.82 -8.41
N PHE A 248 -12.51 -17.81 -8.22
CA PHE A 248 -12.45 -19.04 -9.05
C PHE A 248 -12.77 -20.30 -8.25
N LEU A 249 -12.89 -20.19 -6.92
CA LEU A 249 -13.15 -21.32 -6.02
C LEU A 249 -14.25 -20.94 -5.03
N ASP A 250 -15.26 -21.81 -4.98
CA ASP A 250 -16.35 -21.74 -4.01
C ASP A 250 -16.30 -22.89 -3.03
N TYR A 251 -16.58 -22.64 -1.75
CA TYR A 251 -16.69 -23.64 -0.71
C TYR A 251 -18.16 -23.96 -0.51
N LEU A 252 -18.64 -25.04 -1.12
CA LEU A 252 -20.05 -25.37 -1.20
C LEU A 252 -20.37 -26.63 -0.37
N PRO A 253 -21.56 -26.68 0.24
CA PRO A 253 -22.02 -27.89 0.93
C PRO A 253 -22.30 -29.01 -0.10
N PHE A 254 -22.04 -30.24 0.32
CA PHE A 254 -22.47 -31.42 -0.41
C PHE A 254 -23.26 -32.38 0.51
N HIS A 255 -24.21 -33.09 -0.09
CA HIS A 255 -24.98 -34.15 0.53
C HIS A 255 -24.94 -35.39 -0.37
N THR A 256 -24.52 -36.50 0.19
CA THR A 256 -24.56 -37.81 -0.44
C THR A 256 -25.27 -38.81 0.46
N SER A 257 -25.62 -40.00 -0.06
CA SER A 257 -26.16 -41.08 0.75
C SER A 257 -25.24 -41.50 1.91
N ASN A 258 -23.95 -41.28 1.78
CA ASN A 258 -22.92 -41.69 2.72
C ASN A 258 -22.33 -40.61 3.58
N GLY A 259 -22.82 -39.34 3.44
CA GLY A 259 -22.32 -38.23 4.26
C GLY A 259 -22.67 -36.85 3.76
N HIS A 260 -22.39 -35.88 4.62
CA HIS A 260 -22.55 -34.46 4.30
C HIS A 260 -21.29 -33.70 4.73
N GLY A 261 -21.03 -32.58 4.07
CA GLY A 261 -19.85 -31.74 4.36
C GLY A 261 -19.78 -30.56 3.43
N HIS A 262 -18.57 -30.05 3.27
CA HIS A 262 -18.27 -28.95 2.34
C HIS A 262 -17.06 -29.32 1.51
N GLU A 263 -17.09 -28.93 0.24
CA GLU A 263 -16.01 -29.15 -0.70
C GLU A 263 -15.68 -27.87 -1.48
N TRP A 264 -14.46 -27.79 -1.98
CA TRP A 264 -14.04 -26.73 -2.89
C TRP A 264 -14.45 -27.08 -4.32
N LYS A 265 -15.25 -26.22 -4.97
CA LYS A 265 -15.61 -26.32 -6.38
C LYS A 265 -14.99 -25.20 -7.18
N GLY A 266 -14.61 -25.50 -8.42
CA GLY A 266 -13.93 -24.58 -9.31
C GLY A 266 -12.47 -24.99 -9.57
N SER A 267 -11.74 -24.12 -10.28
CA SER A 267 -10.33 -24.36 -10.60
C SER A 267 -9.56 -23.06 -10.66
N VAL A 268 -8.40 -23.04 -10.04
CA VAL A 268 -7.43 -21.92 -10.12
C VAL A 268 -6.02 -22.49 -10.05
N GLU A 269 -5.13 -21.93 -10.86
CA GLU A 269 -3.72 -22.29 -10.84
C GLU A 269 -2.89 -21.15 -10.26
N VAL A 270 -2.20 -21.41 -9.14
CA VAL A 270 -1.25 -20.47 -8.55
C VAL A 270 0.12 -20.71 -9.15
N THR A 271 0.62 -19.73 -9.87
CA THR A 271 1.90 -19.82 -10.57
C THR A 271 2.94 -18.89 -9.99
N ASN A 272 4.22 -19.16 -10.29
CA ASN A 272 5.27 -18.22 -9.94
C ASN A 272 5.06 -16.87 -10.68
N SER A 273 5.16 -15.78 -9.94
CA SER A 273 4.84 -14.43 -10.42
C SER A 273 5.81 -13.40 -9.89
N PRO A 274 5.92 -12.23 -10.54
CA PRO A 274 6.70 -11.12 -10.02
C PRO A 274 6.24 -10.75 -8.60
N PHE A 275 7.21 -10.55 -7.72
CA PHE A 275 7.03 -10.14 -6.33
C PHE A 275 7.64 -8.77 -6.08
N ALA A 276 6.95 -7.92 -5.35
CA ALA A 276 7.44 -6.60 -5.00
C ALA A 276 7.20 -6.25 -3.53
N ILE A 277 8.13 -5.54 -2.92
CA ILE A 277 7.94 -4.87 -1.63
C ILE A 277 7.70 -3.40 -1.91
N VAL A 278 6.51 -2.90 -1.55
CA VAL A 278 6.08 -1.53 -1.82
C VAL A 278 5.96 -0.75 -0.52
N LYS A 279 6.58 0.43 -0.46
CA LYS A 279 6.50 1.31 0.70
C LYS A 279 6.55 2.79 0.33
N ARG A 280 6.22 3.64 1.28
CA ARG A 280 6.40 5.08 1.13
C ARG A 280 7.78 5.49 1.63
N PRO A 281 8.56 6.25 0.84
CA PRO A 281 9.83 6.77 1.30
C PRO A 281 9.63 7.68 2.54
N PRO A 282 10.60 7.73 3.45
CA PRO A 282 10.52 8.54 4.66
C PRO A 282 10.72 10.05 4.37
N ILE A 283 10.04 10.55 3.35
CA ILE A 283 10.11 11.95 2.93
C ILE A 283 9.14 12.79 3.75
N SER A 284 9.62 13.90 4.30
CA SER A 284 8.79 14.91 4.92
C SER A 284 8.89 16.21 4.12
N ARG A 285 7.78 16.63 3.49
CA ARG A 285 7.70 17.92 2.78
C ARG A 285 7.80 19.12 3.72
N ARG A 286 7.42 18.95 4.98
CA ARG A 286 7.56 19.98 6.03
C ARG A 286 8.23 19.32 7.22
N GLN A 287 9.42 19.76 7.56
CA GLN A 287 9.91 19.55 8.91
C GLN A 287 9.02 20.39 9.81
N LEU A 288 8.01 19.74 10.38
CA LEU A 288 7.18 20.35 11.40
C LEU A 288 8.12 20.70 12.54
N HIS A 289 8.44 21.99 12.59
CA HIS A 289 9.15 22.65 13.67
C HIS A 289 10.07 21.70 14.43
N SER A 290 11.33 21.67 14.07
CA SER A 290 12.35 21.06 14.90
C SER A 290 12.04 21.39 16.34
N MET A 291 12.01 20.37 17.19
CA MET A 291 11.78 20.57 18.60
C MET A 291 12.71 21.69 19.10
N VAL A 292 12.13 22.62 19.84
CA VAL A 292 12.94 23.57 20.59
C VAL A 292 13.71 22.71 21.58
N THR A 293 15.02 22.68 21.43
CA THR A 293 15.89 22.03 22.39
C THR A 293 15.56 22.57 23.78
N ALA A 294 15.42 21.69 24.75
CA ALA A 294 15.18 22.09 26.13
C ALA A 294 16.26 23.13 26.56
N LYS A 295 15.83 24.17 27.28
CA LYS A 295 16.70 25.19 27.84
C LYS A 295 17.57 25.98 26.83
N GLY A 296 16.94 26.91 26.10
CA GLY A 296 17.68 27.99 25.42
C GLY A 296 18.39 27.66 24.10
N GLY A 297 18.36 26.41 23.67
CA GLY A 297 19.00 26.00 22.40
C GLY A 297 18.35 26.70 21.19
N LYS A 298 19.17 27.01 20.20
CA LYS A 298 18.73 27.66 18.96
C LYS A 298 17.73 26.78 18.20
N ARG A 299 16.66 27.40 17.76
CA ARG A 299 15.69 26.75 16.86
C ARG A 299 16.40 26.27 15.60
N ARG A 300 16.31 24.99 15.26
CA ARG A 300 16.83 24.52 13.98
C ARG A 300 16.14 25.27 12.84
N LYS A 301 16.93 25.79 11.90
CA LYS A 301 16.39 26.43 10.71
C LYS A 301 15.56 25.42 9.90
N TYR A 302 14.48 25.90 9.30
CA TYR A 302 13.64 25.12 8.40
C TYR A 302 14.45 24.73 7.16
N GLY A 303 14.78 23.45 7.02
CA GLY A 303 15.43 22.89 5.85
C GLY A 303 14.41 22.07 5.05
N GLY A 304 13.49 22.73 4.37
CA GLY A 304 12.28 22.07 3.95
C GLY A 304 12.01 21.95 2.45
N SER A 305 12.95 22.34 1.58
CA SER A 305 12.76 22.12 0.15
C SER A 305 12.84 20.64 -0.20
N THR A 306 11.90 20.16 -1.03
CA THR A 306 12.00 18.85 -1.67
C THR A 306 12.85 18.91 -2.93
N THR A 307 13.07 20.09 -3.48
CA THR A 307 13.95 20.34 -4.61
C THR A 307 15.40 20.30 -4.13
N ARG A 308 16.24 19.64 -4.90
CA ARG A 308 17.65 19.47 -4.64
C ARG A 308 18.47 20.12 -5.74
N TYR A 309 19.78 20.00 -5.60
CA TYR A 309 20.70 20.57 -6.56
C TYR A 309 20.33 20.20 -8.01
N LYS A 310 20.37 21.18 -8.93
CA LYS A 310 20.03 21.03 -10.35
C LYS A 310 18.67 20.36 -10.60
N GLU A 311 17.62 20.82 -9.90
CA GLU A 311 16.23 20.42 -10.10
C GLU A 311 15.84 19.00 -9.70
N PHE A 312 16.76 18.17 -9.23
CA PHE A 312 16.40 16.89 -8.65
C PHE A 312 15.51 17.06 -7.43
N ARG A 313 14.55 16.17 -7.28
CA ARG A 313 13.62 16.16 -6.13
C ARG A 313 13.94 14.98 -5.22
N LYS A 314 13.73 15.15 -3.95
CA LYS A 314 13.84 14.05 -2.99
C LYS A 314 12.85 12.95 -3.34
N GLY A 315 13.36 11.73 -3.54
CA GLY A 315 12.60 10.57 -3.97
C GLY A 315 12.60 10.30 -5.47
N ASP A 316 13.26 11.15 -6.28
CA ASP A 316 13.46 10.83 -7.70
C ASP A 316 14.26 9.55 -7.83
N LEU A 317 13.85 8.66 -8.73
CA LEU A 317 14.58 7.45 -9.10
C LEU A 317 15.64 7.82 -10.13
N VAL A 318 16.88 7.42 -9.87
CA VAL A 318 18.03 7.79 -10.68
C VAL A 318 18.95 6.61 -10.91
N PHE A 319 19.64 6.65 -12.05
CA PHE A 319 20.78 5.80 -12.33
C PHE A 319 22.08 6.52 -11.93
N SER A 320 23.00 5.80 -11.31
CA SER A 320 24.29 6.33 -10.86
C SER A 320 25.39 5.26 -10.94
N PRO A 321 26.67 5.61 -10.83
CA PRO A 321 27.77 4.63 -10.78
C PRO A 321 27.68 3.64 -9.60
N LYS A 322 26.84 3.93 -8.59
CA LYS A 322 26.54 3.04 -7.46
C LYS A 322 25.26 2.21 -7.67
N GLY A 323 24.72 2.22 -8.89
CA GLY A 323 23.48 1.56 -9.25
C GLY A 323 22.24 2.46 -9.23
N ILE A 324 21.06 1.83 -9.38
CA ILE A 324 19.76 2.51 -9.34
C ILE A 324 19.39 2.82 -7.90
N GLY A 325 18.91 4.02 -7.65
CA GLY A 325 18.49 4.42 -6.30
C GLY A 325 17.66 5.68 -6.27
N TYR A 326 17.31 6.11 -5.07
CA TYR A 326 16.44 7.26 -4.81
C TYR A 326 17.22 8.44 -4.25
N VAL A 327 16.95 9.63 -4.74
CA VAL A 327 17.54 10.86 -4.22
C VAL A 327 17.08 11.09 -2.77
N GLY A 328 18.00 11.02 -1.83
CA GLY A 328 17.74 11.21 -0.39
C GLY A 328 17.95 12.63 0.11
N GLY A 329 18.96 13.29 -0.40
CA GLY A 329 19.36 14.64 0.01
C GLY A 329 20.48 15.18 -0.88
N ASP A 330 21.00 16.34 -0.54
CA ASP A 330 22.07 16.99 -1.26
C ASP A 330 23.06 17.71 -0.33
N THR A 331 24.26 17.85 -0.80
CA THR A 331 25.25 18.82 -0.38
C THR A 331 25.49 19.80 -1.52
N LYS A 332 26.32 20.82 -1.36
CA LYS A 332 26.50 21.91 -2.36
C LYS A 332 26.76 21.41 -3.81
N LYS A 333 27.38 20.25 -4.01
CA LYS A 333 27.73 19.71 -5.34
C LYS A 333 27.36 18.24 -5.55
N LEU A 334 26.94 17.52 -4.50
CA LEU A 334 26.71 16.08 -4.53
C LEU A 334 25.27 15.75 -4.15
N LEU A 335 24.70 14.72 -4.76
CA LEU A 335 23.44 14.12 -4.34
C LEU A 335 23.71 12.87 -3.52
N SER A 336 22.97 12.69 -2.41
CA SER A 336 22.91 11.46 -1.66
C SER A 336 21.92 10.52 -2.32
N ILE A 337 22.37 9.34 -2.73
CA ILE A 337 21.54 8.30 -3.33
C ILE A 337 21.32 7.20 -2.30
N ASN A 338 20.10 6.74 -2.17
CA ASN A 338 19.65 5.71 -1.25
C ASN A 338 19.02 4.54 -2.01
N ASP A 339 19.10 3.34 -1.45
CA ASP A 339 18.37 2.18 -1.95
C ASP A 339 16.85 2.26 -1.63
N ALA A 340 16.10 1.23 -2.01
CA ALA A 340 14.66 1.14 -1.74
C ALA A 340 14.35 1.07 -0.23
N ASN A 341 15.28 0.59 0.60
CA ASN A 341 15.19 0.58 2.06
C ASN A 341 15.57 1.91 2.71
N TRP A 342 15.89 2.90 1.89
CA TRP A 342 16.35 4.22 2.30
C TRP A 342 17.72 4.20 2.99
N LYS A 343 18.49 3.13 2.77
CA LYS A 343 19.89 3.04 3.18
C LYS A 343 20.76 3.75 2.12
N ARG A 344 21.71 4.54 2.58
CA ARG A 344 22.57 5.35 1.72
C ARG A 344 23.54 4.48 0.91
N LEU A 345 23.50 4.58 -0.41
CA LEU A 345 24.46 3.98 -1.33
C LEU A 345 25.70 4.84 -1.46
N GLY A 346 25.56 6.17 -1.48
CA GLY A 346 26.68 7.09 -1.58
C GLY A 346 26.28 8.54 -1.81
N GLN A 347 27.31 9.39 -1.91
CA GLN A 347 27.20 10.76 -2.44
C GLN A 347 27.90 10.84 -3.77
N ILE A 348 27.22 11.34 -4.77
CA ILE A 348 27.64 11.27 -6.17
C ILE A 348 27.47 12.64 -6.81
N ALA A 349 28.45 13.02 -7.66
CA ALA A 349 28.39 14.27 -8.41
C ALA A 349 27.20 14.24 -9.37
N VAL A 350 26.50 15.36 -9.49
CA VAL A 350 25.28 15.45 -10.31
C VAL A 350 25.53 15.12 -11.78
N SER A 351 26.73 15.44 -12.31
CA SER A 351 27.13 15.11 -13.67
C SER A 351 27.15 13.60 -13.99
N LYS A 352 27.24 12.75 -12.95
CA LYS A 352 27.26 11.27 -13.06
C LYS A 352 25.90 10.64 -12.76
N ILE A 353 24.83 11.43 -12.65
CA ILE A 353 23.51 10.96 -12.27
C ILE A 353 22.53 11.24 -13.41
N GLN A 354 21.82 10.18 -13.83
CA GLN A 354 20.77 10.26 -14.82
C GLN A 354 19.40 10.07 -14.15
N LEU A 355 18.44 10.94 -14.46
CA LEU A 355 17.07 10.80 -13.98
C LEU A 355 16.38 9.68 -14.77
N ILE A 356 15.89 8.66 -14.05
CA ILE A 356 15.03 7.60 -14.62
C ILE A 356 13.57 8.05 -14.55
N ARG A 357 13.13 8.46 -13.34
CA ARG A 357 11.73 8.83 -13.09
C ARG A 357 11.62 9.84 -11.95
N ARG A 358 10.67 10.75 -12.08
CA ARG A 358 10.30 11.65 -10.99
C ARG A 358 9.64 10.89 -9.84
N SER A 359 9.84 11.40 -8.63
CA SER A 359 9.25 10.82 -7.43
C SER A 359 7.73 10.69 -7.53
N ASN A 360 7.25 9.46 -7.55
CA ASN A 360 5.82 9.12 -7.45
C ASN A 360 5.37 8.89 -6.00
N GLY A 361 6.29 9.01 -5.02
CA GLY A 361 6.03 8.82 -3.59
C GLY A 361 5.97 7.36 -3.15
N LEU A 362 6.47 6.44 -3.95
CA LEU A 362 6.69 5.04 -3.63
C LEU A 362 8.18 4.71 -3.73
N THR A 363 8.60 3.71 -2.98
CA THR A 363 9.85 2.96 -3.19
C THR A 363 9.48 1.49 -3.37
N ILE A 364 10.09 0.85 -4.35
CA ILE A 364 9.79 -0.52 -4.76
C ILE A 364 11.11 -1.28 -4.77
N SER A 365 11.10 -2.49 -4.19
CA SER A 365 12.16 -3.48 -4.30
C SER A 365 11.57 -4.81 -4.75
N HIS A 366 12.32 -5.50 -5.59
CA HIS A 366 11.98 -6.82 -6.14
C HIS A 366 12.83 -7.88 -5.49
#